data_813ff93a239c38e523ae666657c1a360
#
_entry.id   813ff93a239c38e523ae666657c1a360
#
_cell.length_a   1.000
_cell.length_b   1.000
_cell.length_c   1.000
_cell.angle_alpha   90.00
_cell.angle_beta   90.00
_cell.angle_gamma   90.00
#
_symmetry.space_group_name_H-M   'P 1'
#
loop_
_entity.id
_entity.type
_entity.pdbx_description
1 polymer ?
#
loop_
_entity_poly.entity_id
_entity_poly.type
_entity_poly.pdbx_seq_one_letter_code
_entity_poly.pdbx_strand_id
1 'polypeptide(L)'
;MNILFIDYGNTVSKNYMYQYYGDLYRELKKDNTVFLYQGPLRNTENISNSKIDCVIFGLGYFTQTDPEKYKEIKGLKDLKVPVACMLHKHLSLLQQKLEFCKINNIDILLDSHITYKEHGEYIGCESVRFWFTANPDIYRPRDVKKIYDIGFNGASHGSGKIKGPTRDLRDRVHKKLIDGKRNIFWNSSKEGSLQYRISSAEEYATKINQSKIWVSTTGPILDVGPRYFEVMLSKTLLLCNNMPYEYEGIFQDGVNCVTFENDLSDLDEKLDYYLNNEEEMNKIIENAYQMAINKYTWKNMADKLLEKIEEVACPSK
;
A
#
# COMPACT_ATOMS: atom_id res chain seq x y z
N MET A 1 -11.34 17.30 13.58
CA MET A 1 -11.63 17.96 12.28
C MET A 1 -12.90 17.40 11.65
N ASN A 2 -13.56 18.19 10.79
CA ASN A 2 -14.66 17.76 9.93
C ASN A 2 -14.10 17.46 8.53
N ILE A 3 -13.99 16.20 8.17
CA ILE A 3 -13.32 15.72 6.96
C ILE A 3 -14.36 15.26 5.94
N LEU A 4 -14.32 15.78 4.72
CA LEU A 4 -15.02 15.18 3.59
C LEU A 4 -14.11 14.14 2.94
N PHE A 5 -14.44 12.87 3.10
CA PHE A 5 -13.71 11.75 2.48
C PHE A 5 -14.46 11.27 1.23
N ILE A 6 -13.84 11.41 0.07
CA ILE A 6 -14.44 11.08 -1.23
C ILE A 6 -13.80 9.80 -1.73
N ASP A 7 -14.60 8.75 -1.85
CA ASP A 7 -14.11 7.44 -2.32
C ASP A 7 -15.24 6.64 -2.96
N TYR A 8 -15.00 5.38 -3.23
CA TYR A 8 -16.00 4.46 -3.77
C TYR A 8 -16.44 3.41 -2.74
N GLY A 9 -17.45 2.61 -3.09
CA GLY A 9 -18.05 1.59 -2.23
C GLY A 9 -17.07 0.56 -1.63
N ASN A 10 -15.86 0.44 -2.21
CA ASN A 10 -14.80 -0.40 -1.67
C ASN A 10 -14.32 0.04 -0.27
N THR A 11 -14.41 1.33 0.05
CA THR A 11 -14.01 1.90 1.35
C THR A 11 -14.78 1.29 2.52
N VAL A 12 -16.02 0.89 2.31
CA VAL A 12 -16.87 0.24 3.32
C VAL A 12 -17.12 -1.25 3.02
N SER A 13 -16.42 -1.81 2.05
CA SER A 13 -16.58 -3.21 1.65
C SER A 13 -16.14 -4.16 2.76
N LYS A 14 -16.92 -5.21 2.98
CA LYS A 14 -16.55 -6.33 3.85
C LYS A 14 -15.68 -7.37 3.15
N ASN A 15 -15.51 -7.27 1.83
CA ASN A 15 -14.63 -8.16 1.09
C ASN A 15 -13.17 -7.86 1.45
N TYR A 16 -12.44 -8.85 1.95
CA TYR A 16 -11.05 -8.68 2.38
C TYR A 16 -10.14 -8.09 1.30
N MET A 17 -10.43 -8.35 0.03
CA MET A 17 -9.73 -7.80 -1.12
C MET A 17 -9.76 -6.27 -1.21
N TYR A 18 -10.73 -5.66 -0.54
CA TYR A 18 -10.97 -4.22 -0.56
C TYR A 18 -10.87 -3.59 0.83
N GLN A 19 -10.63 -4.38 1.89
CA GLN A 19 -10.57 -3.86 3.27
C GLN A 19 -9.53 -2.76 3.43
N TYR A 20 -8.38 -2.91 2.79
CA TYR A 20 -7.30 -1.93 2.84
C TYR A 20 -7.67 -0.56 2.23
N TYR A 21 -8.64 -0.48 1.33
CA TYR A 21 -9.11 0.80 0.81
C TYR A 21 -9.78 1.65 1.90
N GLY A 22 -10.41 1.01 2.85
CA GLY A 22 -11.12 1.67 3.92
C GLY A 22 -10.33 1.87 5.22
N ASP A 23 -9.09 1.38 5.31
CA ASP A 23 -8.33 1.45 6.56
C ASP A 23 -8.03 2.89 6.98
N LEU A 24 -7.60 3.74 6.06
CA LEU A 24 -7.40 5.15 6.35
C LEU A 24 -8.71 5.85 6.78
N TYR A 25 -9.80 5.59 6.08
CA TYR A 25 -11.12 6.15 6.45
C TYR A 25 -11.52 5.73 7.86
N ARG A 26 -11.36 4.44 8.22
CA ARG A 26 -11.67 3.93 9.55
C ARG A 26 -10.79 4.54 10.62
N GLU A 27 -9.50 4.73 10.32
CA GLU A 27 -8.56 5.35 11.25
C GLU A 27 -8.89 6.82 11.50
N LEU A 28 -9.10 7.61 10.45
CA LEU A 28 -9.49 9.02 10.56
C LEU A 28 -10.79 9.20 11.37
N LYS A 29 -11.73 8.27 11.23
CA LYS A 29 -13.04 8.32 11.91
C LYS A 29 -12.95 8.09 13.42
N LYS A 30 -11.84 7.58 13.96
CA LYS A 30 -11.69 7.37 15.40
C LYS A 30 -11.70 8.70 16.18
N ASP A 31 -11.03 9.71 15.63
CA ASP A 31 -10.79 10.99 16.32
C ASP A 31 -11.37 12.20 15.56
N ASN A 32 -12.05 11.99 14.43
CA ASN A 32 -12.58 13.04 13.59
C ASN A 32 -14.04 12.76 13.18
N THR A 33 -14.76 13.82 12.81
CA THR A 33 -16.04 13.71 12.12
C THR A 33 -15.77 13.52 10.63
N VAL A 34 -16.00 12.32 10.09
CA VAL A 34 -15.71 12.01 8.68
C VAL A 34 -17.01 11.77 7.92
N PHE A 35 -17.27 12.63 6.94
CA PHE A 35 -18.38 12.52 5.99
C PHE A 35 -17.90 11.75 4.77
N LEU A 36 -18.43 10.54 4.55
CA LEU A 36 -18.09 9.73 3.38
C LEU A 36 -19.01 10.06 2.21
N TYR A 37 -18.41 10.54 1.11
CA TYR A 37 -19.09 10.67 -0.18
C TYR A 37 -18.67 9.51 -1.09
N GLN A 38 -19.64 8.74 -1.56
CA GLN A 38 -19.40 7.57 -2.40
C GLN A 38 -19.75 7.86 -3.86
N GLY A 39 -18.75 7.89 -4.71
CA GLY A 39 -18.94 8.08 -6.15
C GLY A 39 -18.12 9.21 -6.74
N PRO A 40 -18.28 9.49 -8.05
CA PRO A 40 -17.60 10.58 -8.71
C PRO A 40 -18.24 11.91 -8.30
N LEU A 41 -17.49 12.73 -7.61
CA LEU A 41 -17.91 14.10 -7.30
C LEU A 41 -17.91 14.94 -8.58
N ARG A 42 -19.00 15.65 -8.85
CA ARG A 42 -19.14 16.52 -10.05
C ARG A 42 -19.12 18.00 -9.73
N ASN A 43 -19.63 18.36 -8.57
CA ASN A 43 -19.64 19.74 -8.07
C ASN A 43 -19.67 19.76 -6.54
N THR A 44 -19.37 20.90 -5.97
CA THR A 44 -19.34 21.12 -4.52
C THR A 44 -20.55 21.90 -4.00
N GLU A 45 -21.60 22.13 -4.81
CA GLU A 45 -22.75 22.97 -4.44
C GLU A 45 -23.41 22.52 -3.13
N ASN A 46 -23.56 21.22 -2.92
CA ASN A 46 -24.14 20.67 -1.70
C ASN A 46 -23.17 20.59 -0.53
N ILE A 47 -21.88 20.86 -0.76
CA ILE A 47 -20.80 20.77 0.22
C ILE A 47 -20.47 22.15 0.78
N SER A 48 -20.59 23.19 -0.01
CA SER A 48 -20.20 24.56 0.32
C SER A 48 -20.88 25.14 1.57
N ASN A 49 -22.03 24.61 1.96
CA ASN A 49 -22.77 25.02 3.16
C ASN A 49 -22.39 24.19 4.41
N SER A 50 -21.55 23.18 4.27
CA SER A 50 -21.11 22.33 5.37
C SER A 50 -19.83 22.89 5.98
N LYS A 51 -19.72 22.88 7.30
CA LYS A 51 -18.48 23.24 7.98
C LYS A 51 -17.47 22.10 7.84
N ILE A 52 -16.70 22.12 6.76
CA ILE A 52 -15.67 21.14 6.43
C ILE A 52 -14.29 21.80 6.61
N ASP A 53 -13.36 21.10 7.22
CA ASP A 53 -12.00 21.56 7.47
C ASP A 53 -11.03 21.10 6.37
N CYS A 54 -11.30 19.97 5.71
CA CYS A 54 -10.53 19.49 4.56
C CYS A 54 -11.30 18.50 3.69
N VAL A 55 -10.80 18.27 2.47
CA VAL A 55 -11.29 17.26 1.53
C VAL A 55 -10.20 16.25 1.24
N ILE A 56 -10.51 14.96 1.28
CA ILE A 56 -9.58 13.87 0.98
C ILE A 56 -10.18 12.96 -0.08
N PHE A 57 -9.51 12.85 -1.24
CA PHE A 57 -9.79 11.80 -2.22
C PHE A 57 -9.06 10.54 -1.80
N GLY A 58 -9.82 9.50 -1.46
CA GLY A 58 -9.30 8.25 -0.91
C GLY A 58 -8.64 7.35 -1.97
N LEU A 59 -8.02 6.29 -1.47
CA LEU A 59 -7.24 5.33 -2.25
C LEU A 59 -8.06 4.63 -3.35
N GLY A 60 -9.35 4.40 -3.11
CA GLY A 60 -10.26 3.74 -4.04
C GLY A 60 -10.84 4.66 -5.12
N TYR A 61 -10.70 5.98 -5.00
CA TYR A 61 -11.37 6.92 -5.90
C TYR A 61 -11.09 6.63 -7.37
N PHE A 62 -9.83 6.57 -7.78
CA PHE A 62 -9.44 6.28 -9.17
C PHE A 62 -9.56 4.80 -9.57
N THR A 63 -9.97 3.91 -8.68
CA THR A 63 -10.21 2.52 -9.06
C THR A 63 -11.53 2.34 -9.81
N GLN A 64 -12.46 3.26 -9.64
CA GLN A 64 -13.79 3.23 -10.23
C GLN A 64 -14.17 4.57 -10.90
N THR A 65 -13.41 5.63 -10.68
CA THR A 65 -13.61 6.92 -11.35
C THR A 65 -12.66 7.01 -12.54
N ASP A 66 -13.23 7.19 -13.73
CA ASP A 66 -12.48 7.53 -14.91
C ASP A 66 -12.02 9.00 -14.82
N PRO A 67 -10.72 9.28 -14.67
CA PRO A 67 -10.23 10.64 -14.50
C PRO A 67 -10.37 11.52 -15.75
N GLU A 68 -10.56 10.94 -16.93
CA GLU A 68 -10.85 11.72 -18.15
C GLU A 68 -12.31 12.16 -18.19
N LYS A 69 -13.23 11.27 -17.84
CA LYS A 69 -14.66 11.55 -17.83
C LYS A 69 -15.07 12.54 -16.72
N TYR A 70 -14.36 12.53 -15.60
CA TYR A 70 -14.63 13.38 -14.44
C TYR A 70 -13.45 14.32 -14.15
N LYS A 71 -12.89 14.89 -15.21
CA LYS A 71 -11.64 15.65 -15.20
C LYS A 71 -11.69 16.89 -14.30
N GLU A 72 -12.82 17.61 -14.26
CA GLU A 72 -12.99 18.82 -13.47
C GLU A 72 -14.21 18.73 -12.57
N ILE A 73 -14.02 19.10 -11.30
CA ILE A 73 -15.07 19.20 -10.29
C ILE A 73 -15.42 20.67 -10.09
N LYS A 74 -16.63 21.05 -10.49
CA LYS A 74 -17.09 22.45 -10.36
C LYS A 74 -17.09 22.88 -8.90
N GLY A 75 -16.49 24.04 -8.62
CA GLY A 75 -16.46 24.64 -7.29
C GLY A 75 -15.41 24.06 -6.33
N LEU A 76 -14.67 23.00 -6.70
CA LEU A 76 -13.65 22.45 -5.79
C LEU A 76 -12.53 23.45 -5.52
N LYS A 77 -12.09 24.20 -6.54
CA LYS A 77 -11.10 25.27 -6.42
C LYS A 77 -11.56 26.46 -5.56
N ASP A 78 -12.88 26.61 -5.40
CA ASP A 78 -13.46 27.71 -4.64
C ASP A 78 -13.56 27.39 -3.15
N LEU A 79 -13.38 26.13 -2.77
CA LEU A 79 -13.28 25.72 -1.37
C LEU A 79 -12.02 26.33 -0.75
N LYS A 80 -12.16 26.92 0.43
CA LYS A 80 -11.06 27.54 1.17
C LYS A 80 -10.48 26.61 2.22
N VAL A 81 -10.40 25.34 1.88
CA VAL A 81 -9.89 24.27 2.75
C VAL A 81 -8.92 23.41 1.97
N PRO A 82 -7.91 22.81 2.63
CA PRO A 82 -6.97 21.91 1.97
C PRO A 82 -7.64 20.72 1.29
N VAL A 83 -7.16 20.38 0.10
CA VAL A 83 -7.62 19.23 -0.67
C VAL A 83 -6.47 18.26 -0.87
N ALA A 84 -6.57 17.07 -0.31
CA ALA A 84 -5.61 15.99 -0.47
C ALA A 84 -6.10 14.91 -1.43
N CYS A 85 -5.20 14.31 -2.19
CA CYS A 85 -5.54 13.22 -3.11
C CYS A 85 -4.54 12.07 -2.99
N MET A 86 -5.06 10.84 -2.82
CA MET A 86 -4.25 9.63 -2.80
C MET A 86 -4.08 9.06 -4.21
N LEU A 87 -2.82 8.98 -4.66
CA LEU A 87 -2.49 8.36 -5.93
C LEU A 87 -2.26 6.85 -5.76
N HIS A 88 -2.96 6.06 -6.58
CA HIS A 88 -2.88 4.60 -6.54
C HIS A 88 -2.96 4.00 -7.95
N LYS A 89 -2.42 2.77 -8.11
CA LYS A 89 -2.38 2.04 -9.39
C LYS A 89 -1.72 2.86 -10.51
N HIS A 90 -0.46 3.23 -10.30
CA HIS A 90 0.35 3.99 -11.25
C HIS A 90 0.46 3.35 -12.65
N LEU A 91 0.29 2.04 -12.74
CA LEU A 91 0.24 1.32 -14.02
C LEU A 91 -0.95 1.68 -14.91
N SER A 92 -1.97 2.35 -14.36
CA SER A 92 -3.21 2.63 -15.07
C SER A 92 -3.55 4.12 -15.02
N LEU A 93 -3.63 4.75 -16.19
CA LEU A 93 -4.08 6.13 -16.34
C LEU A 93 -3.32 7.15 -15.47
N LEU A 94 -2.02 6.95 -15.23
CA LEU A 94 -1.23 7.82 -14.35
C LEU A 94 -1.31 9.28 -14.80
N GLN A 95 -1.03 9.55 -16.09
CA GLN A 95 -1.05 10.90 -16.62
C GLN A 95 -2.41 11.59 -16.43
N GLN A 96 -3.50 10.87 -16.67
CA GLN A 96 -4.85 11.40 -16.51
C GLN A 96 -5.19 11.70 -15.03
N LYS A 97 -4.67 10.90 -14.09
CA LYS A 97 -4.80 11.16 -12.65
C LYS A 97 -4.02 12.40 -12.22
N LEU A 98 -2.81 12.57 -12.73
CA LEU A 98 -2.00 13.77 -12.48
C LEU A 98 -2.67 15.02 -13.06
N GLU A 99 -3.21 14.93 -14.28
CA GLU A 99 -4.00 16.01 -14.88
C GLU A 99 -5.25 16.35 -14.06
N PHE A 100 -5.97 15.33 -13.57
CA PHE A 100 -7.10 15.55 -12.66
C PHE A 100 -6.66 16.34 -11.42
N CYS A 101 -5.57 15.93 -10.78
CA CYS A 101 -5.05 16.63 -9.60
C CYS A 101 -4.69 18.09 -9.92
N LYS A 102 -4.01 18.32 -11.03
CA LYS A 102 -3.62 19.66 -11.48
C LYS A 102 -4.81 20.56 -11.80
N ILE A 103 -5.79 20.03 -12.55
CA ILE A 103 -6.98 20.79 -12.95
C ILE A 103 -7.82 21.17 -11.72
N ASN A 104 -7.88 20.32 -10.71
CA ASN A 104 -8.67 20.54 -9.51
C ASN A 104 -7.91 21.25 -8.38
N ASN A 105 -6.68 21.74 -8.63
CA ASN A 105 -5.83 22.42 -7.65
C ASN A 105 -5.72 21.62 -6.35
N ILE A 106 -5.30 20.34 -6.45
CA ILE A 106 -5.02 19.54 -5.28
C ILE A 106 -3.82 20.13 -4.54
N ASP A 107 -3.95 20.35 -3.23
CA ASP A 107 -2.91 20.97 -2.40
C ASP A 107 -1.87 19.96 -1.93
N ILE A 108 -2.31 18.71 -1.67
CA ILE A 108 -1.47 17.65 -1.10
C ILE A 108 -1.64 16.38 -1.92
N LEU A 109 -0.56 15.91 -2.53
CA LEU A 109 -0.50 14.61 -3.19
C LEU A 109 0.04 13.56 -2.21
N LEU A 110 -0.71 12.49 -1.98
CA LEU A 110 -0.31 11.35 -1.17
C LEU A 110 0.06 10.19 -2.09
N ASP A 111 1.35 9.87 -2.16
CA ASP A 111 1.85 8.91 -3.13
C ASP A 111 2.96 8.02 -2.53
N SER A 112 2.90 6.71 -2.78
CA SER A 112 3.89 5.75 -2.30
C SER A 112 5.01 5.46 -3.30
N HIS A 113 4.86 5.89 -4.55
CA HIS A 113 5.83 5.58 -5.61
C HIS A 113 7.15 6.34 -5.44
N ILE A 114 8.23 5.81 -6.05
CA ILE A 114 9.57 6.45 -6.01
C ILE A 114 9.55 7.85 -6.62
N THR A 115 8.73 8.09 -7.63
CA THR A 115 8.59 9.36 -8.35
C THR A 115 7.57 10.32 -7.73
N TYR A 116 7.24 10.18 -6.45
CA TYR A 116 6.21 11.01 -5.80
C TYR A 116 6.53 12.51 -5.83
N LYS A 117 7.82 12.89 -5.78
CA LYS A 117 8.24 14.29 -5.85
C LYS A 117 8.00 14.87 -7.23
N GLU A 118 8.39 14.16 -8.27
CA GLU A 118 8.18 14.55 -9.66
C GLU A 118 6.69 14.67 -9.99
N HIS A 119 5.86 13.80 -9.41
CA HIS A 119 4.40 13.91 -9.53
C HIS A 119 3.88 15.19 -8.87
N GLY A 120 4.35 15.53 -7.67
CA GLY A 120 4.00 16.78 -6.99
C GLY A 120 4.45 18.03 -7.76
N GLU A 121 5.68 18.02 -8.26
CA GLU A 121 6.22 19.09 -9.11
C GLU A 121 5.38 19.29 -10.38
N TYR A 122 4.99 18.21 -11.04
CA TYR A 122 4.14 18.26 -12.23
C TYR A 122 2.76 18.88 -11.95
N ILE A 123 2.16 18.54 -10.80
CA ILE A 123 0.87 19.08 -10.37
C ILE A 123 1.02 20.53 -9.88
N GLY A 124 2.14 20.86 -9.26
CA GLY A 124 2.40 22.13 -8.57
C GLY A 124 1.87 22.14 -7.15
N CYS A 125 1.96 21.00 -6.45
CA CYS A 125 1.48 20.83 -5.09
C CYS A 125 2.51 20.17 -4.16
N GLU A 126 2.25 20.21 -2.85
CA GLU A 126 3.00 19.43 -1.88
C GLU A 126 2.82 17.93 -2.13
N SER A 127 3.92 17.20 -2.16
CA SER A 127 3.88 15.74 -2.30
C SER A 127 4.44 15.05 -1.06
N VAL A 128 3.69 14.12 -0.54
CA VAL A 128 4.04 13.36 0.66
C VAL A 128 4.20 11.90 0.30
N ARG A 129 5.35 11.30 0.63
CA ARG A 129 5.47 9.85 0.54
C ARG A 129 4.53 9.22 1.57
N PHE A 130 3.47 8.62 1.05
CA PHE A 130 2.38 8.07 1.84
C PHE A 130 2.24 6.57 1.56
N TRP A 131 2.64 5.76 2.54
CA TRP A 131 2.72 4.32 2.36
C TRP A 131 1.36 3.66 2.37
N PHE A 132 1.19 2.74 1.44
CA PHE A 132 0.11 1.78 1.46
C PHE A 132 0.48 0.66 2.44
N THR A 133 0.09 0.85 3.68
CA THR A 133 0.52 0.07 4.84
C THR A 133 -0.51 -0.98 5.26
N ALA A 134 -0.38 -1.53 6.46
CA ALA A 134 -1.22 -2.59 6.98
C ALA A 134 -1.90 -2.22 8.30
N ASN A 135 -2.98 -2.93 8.62
CA ASN A 135 -3.74 -2.74 9.85
C ASN A 135 -3.20 -3.69 10.94
N PRO A 136 -2.64 -3.16 12.05
CA PRO A 136 -2.09 -3.98 13.13
C PRO A 136 -3.13 -4.76 13.92
N ASP A 137 -4.41 -4.43 13.83
CA ASP A 137 -5.48 -5.23 14.46
C ASP A 137 -5.67 -6.56 13.75
N ILE A 138 -5.34 -6.63 12.45
CA ILE A 138 -5.43 -7.83 11.61
C ILE A 138 -4.07 -8.52 11.52
N TYR A 139 -3.05 -7.77 11.10
CA TYR A 139 -1.68 -8.26 10.92
C TYR A 139 -0.88 -8.04 12.20
N ARG A 140 -0.86 -9.06 13.04
CA ARG A 140 -0.20 -9.06 14.35
C ARG A 140 0.39 -10.43 14.66
N PRO A 141 1.32 -10.54 15.60
CA PRO A 141 1.79 -11.83 16.07
C PRO A 141 0.63 -12.68 16.62
N ARG A 142 0.60 -13.95 16.23
CA ARG A 142 -0.41 -14.92 16.64
C ARG A 142 0.27 -16.13 17.29
N ASP A 143 -0.35 -16.67 18.32
CA ASP A 143 0.10 -17.93 18.94
C ASP A 143 -0.30 -19.12 18.05
N VAL A 144 0.44 -19.29 16.95
CA VAL A 144 0.25 -20.39 16.01
C VAL A 144 1.60 -21.03 15.66
N LYS A 145 1.61 -22.34 15.49
CA LYS A 145 2.83 -23.08 15.10
C LYS A 145 3.28 -22.66 13.69
N LYS A 146 4.58 -22.40 13.52
CA LYS A 146 5.22 -22.28 12.21
C LYS A 146 5.21 -23.65 11.54
N ILE A 147 4.41 -23.82 10.48
CA ILE A 147 4.24 -25.10 9.76
C ILE A 147 4.78 -25.06 8.34
N TYR A 148 5.02 -23.86 7.82
CA TYR A 148 5.61 -23.65 6.50
C TYR A 148 7.01 -23.05 6.65
N ASP A 149 7.95 -23.53 5.87
CA ASP A 149 9.26 -22.88 5.75
C ASP A 149 9.13 -21.53 5.04
N ILE A 150 8.35 -21.52 3.97
CA ILE A 150 8.17 -20.33 3.12
C ILE A 150 6.69 -20.08 2.87
N GLY A 151 6.27 -18.83 2.97
CA GLY A 151 5.00 -18.33 2.46
C GLY A 151 5.19 -17.44 1.24
N PHE A 152 4.27 -17.55 0.27
CA PHE A 152 4.24 -16.70 -0.91
C PHE A 152 2.80 -16.51 -1.39
N ASN A 153 2.43 -15.26 -1.67
CA ASN A 153 1.13 -14.93 -2.24
C ASN A 153 1.23 -13.78 -3.21
N GLY A 154 0.55 -13.85 -4.33
CA GLY A 154 0.47 -12.75 -5.27
C GLY A 154 -0.18 -13.15 -6.58
N ALA A 155 -0.85 -12.18 -7.20
CA ALA A 155 -1.37 -12.37 -8.55
C ALA A 155 -0.22 -12.46 -9.55
N SER A 156 -0.29 -13.43 -10.47
CA SER A 156 0.53 -13.45 -11.68
C SER A 156 0.15 -12.25 -12.55
N HIS A 157 1.15 -11.57 -13.08
CA HIS A 157 0.92 -10.44 -13.98
C HIS A 157 0.81 -10.85 -15.44
N GLY A 158 0.74 -12.15 -15.73
CA GLY A 158 0.42 -12.73 -17.04
C GLY A 158 1.10 -12.08 -18.25
N SER A 159 0.66 -12.46 -19.42
CA SER A 159 1.27 -12.07 -20.69
C SER A 159 0.93 -10.63 -21.12
N GLY A 160 1.90 -9.75 -21.13
CA GLY A 160 2.03 -8.84 -22.27
C GLY A 160 1.51 -7.41 -22.15
N LYS A 161 0.55 -7.06 -21.31
CA LYS A 161 0.01 -5.69 -21.23
C LYS A 161 0.74 -4.79 -20.25
N ILE A 162 1.19 -5.35 -19.13
CA ILE A 162 1.91 -4.62 -18.09
C ILE A 162 3.41 -4.62 -18.43
N LYS A 163 4.01 -3.43 -18.48
CA LYS A 163 5.45 -3.24 -18.69
C LYS A 163 6.09 -2.81 -17.37
N GLY A 164 7.38 -3.09 -17.19
CA GLY A 164 8.15 -2.67 -16.04
C GLY A 164 9.34 -3.59 -15.76
N PRO A 165 10.34 -3.12 -15.01
CA PRO A 165 11.58 -3.85 -14.77
C PRO A 165 11.38 -5.15 -13.96
N THR A 166 10.34 -5.23 -13.13
CA THR A 166 10.03 -6.38 -12.27
C THR A 166 8.74 -7.11 -12.68
N ARG A 167 8.28 -6.91 -13.93
CA ARG A 167 7.01 -7.45 -14.40
C ARG A 167 6.85 -8.96 -14.22
N ASP A 168 7.85 -9.73 -14.56
CA ASP A 168 7.84 -11.21 -14.52
C ASP A 168 8.50 -11.78 -13.25
N LEU A 169 9.06 -10.93 -12.41
CA LEU A 169 9.81 -11.37 -11.23
C LEU A 169 8.97 -12.26 -10.32
N ARG A 170 7.73 -11.89 -10.06
CA ARG A 170 6.82 -12.67 -9.22
C ARG A 170 6.57 -14.08 -9.78
N ASP A 171 6.39 -14.19 -11.08
CA ASP A 171 6.15 -15.49 -11.75
C ASP A 171 7.41 -16.35 -11.71
N ARG A 172 8.59 -15.76 -11.89
CA ARG A 172 9.89 -16.45 -11.78
C ARG A 172 10.15 -16.92 -10.34
N VAL A 173 9.89 -16.07 -9.34
CA VAL A 173 9.97 -16.43 -7.92
C VAL A 173 9.02 -17.59 -7.61
N HIS A 174 7.75 -17.48 -8.00
CA HIS A 174 6.75 -18.52 -7.80
C HIS A 174 7.20 -19.87 -8.36
N LYS A 175 7.66 -19.87 -9.62
CA LYS A 175 8.17 -21.09 -10.27
C LYS A 175 9.35 -21.67 -9.48
N LYS A 176 10.34 -20.84 -9.14
CA LYS A 176 11.55 -21.29 -8.40
C LYS A 176 11.21 -21.86 -7.03
N LEU A 177 10.28 -21.25 -6.30
CA LEU A 177 9.86 -21.74 -4.99
C LEU A 177 9.14 -23.10 -5.08
N ILE A 178 8.26 -23.29 -6.07
CA ILE A 178 7.53 -24.56 -6.25
C ILE A 178 8.46 -25.70 -6.68
N ASP A 179 9.42 -25.41 -7.56
CA ASP A 179 10.40 -26.40 -8.02
C ASP A 179 11.39 -26.82 -6.89
N GLY A 180 11.42 -26.06 -5.78
CA GLY A 180 12.23 -26.35 -4.61
C GLY A 180 11.66 -27.49 -3.75
N LYS A 181 12.47 -27.96 -2.76
CA LYS A 181 12.10 -29.08 -1.85
C LYS A 181 11.57 -28.61 -0.49
N ARG A 182 11.35 -27.30 -0.29
CA ARG A 182 10.93 -26.71 0.98
C ARG A 182 9.42 -26.83 1.17
N ASN A 183 8.96 -26.86 2.41
CA ASN A 183 7.54 -26.84 2.72
C ASN A 183 6.97 -25.44 2.51
N ILE A 184 6.16 -25.25 1.46
CA ILE A 184 5.71 -23.95 0.98
C ILE A 184 4.21 -23.81 1.15
N PHE A 185 3.79 -22.69 1.74
CA PHE A 185 2.46 -22.15 1.52
C PHE A 185 2.49 -21.21 0.30
N TRP A 186 1.68 -21.50 -0.68
CA TRP A 186 1.50 -20.59 -1.81
C TRP A 186 0.03 -20.45 -2.20
N ASN A 187 -0.33 -19.24 -2.58
CA ASN A 187 -1.62 -18.94 -3.14
C ASN A 187 -1.43 -17.90 -4.25
N SER A 188 -1.52 -18.34 -5.49
CA SER A 188 -1.52 -17.44 -6.64
C SER A 188 -2.84 -17.54 -7.37
N SER A 189 -3.48 -16.41 -7.62
CA SER A 189 -4.63 -16.38 -8.50
C SER A 189 -4.16 -16.47 -9.96
N LYS A 190 -4.75 -17.36 -10.75
CA LYS A 190 -4.74 -17.19 -12.20
C LYS A 190 -5.40 -15.85 -12.53
N GLU A 191 -4.89 -15.17 -13.52
CA GLU A 191 -5.36 -13.86 -13.95
C GLU A 191 -6.90 -13.79 -13.99
N GLY A 192 -7.49 -12.87 -13.24
CA GLY A 192 -8.95 -12.65 -13.21
C GLY A 192 -9.81 -13.60 -12.39
N SER A 193 -9.26 -14.67 -11.81
CA SER A 193 -10.03 -15.64 -11.03
C SER A 193 -10.05 -15.31 -9.53
N LEU A 194 -11.21 -15.08 -8.96
CA LEU A 194 -11.41 -14.98 -7.51
C LEU A 194 -11.37 -16.35 -6.82
N GLN A 195 -11.41 -17.44 -7.58
CA GLN A 195 -11.62 -18.81 -7.11
C GLN A 195 -10.45 -19.36 -6.27
N TYR A 196 -9.25 -18.79 -6.38
CA TYR A 196 -8.04 -19.25 -5.70
C TYR A 196 -7.55 -18.25 -4.64
N ARG A 197 -8.41 -17.37 -4.15
CA ARG A 197 -8.01 -16.37 -3.15
C ARG A 197 -8.38 -16.83 -1.75
N ILE A 198 -7.51 -16.50 -0.79
CA ILE A 198 -7.78 -16.57 0.63
C ILE A 198 -9.09 -15.84 0.93
N SER A 199 -9.91 -16.41 1.81
CA SER A 199 -11.29 -15.95 2.02
C SER A 199 -11.40 -14.68 2.87
N SER A 200 -10.40 -14.43 3.73
CA SER A 200 -10.39 -13.28 4.64
C SER A 200 -8.99 -12.77 4.93
N ALA A 201 -8.88 -11.52 5.38
CA ALA A 201 -7.62 -10.94 5.83
C ALA A 201 -7.08 -11.66 7.08
N GLU A 202 -7.96 -12.14 7.97
CA GLU A 202 -7.60 -12.93 9.14
C GLU A 202 -6.99 -14.28 8.76
N GLU A 203 -7.55 -14.96 7.76
CA GLU A 203 -6.95 -16.18 7.22
C GLU A 203 -5.58 -15.91 6.61
N TYR A 204 -5.46 -14.84 5.85
CA TYR A 204 -4.20 -14.42 5.25
C TYR A 204 -3.13 -14.11 6.31
N ALA A 205 -3.48 -13.32 7.32
CA ALA A 205 -2.59 -13.01 8.44
C ALA A 205 -2.17 -14.29 9.18
N THR A 206 -3.08 -15.26 9.33
CA THR A 206 -2.77 -16.57 9.92
C THR A 206 -1.75 -17.34 9.07
N LYS A 207 -1.87 -17.33 7.73
CA LYS A 207 -0.90 -17.98 6.84
C LYS A 207 0.48 -17.31 6.90
N ILE A 208 0.54 -15.99 7.01
CA ILE A 208 1.80 -15.29 7.25
C ILE A 208 2.42 -15.75 8.58
N ASN A 209 1.65 -15.76 9.66
CA ASN A 209 2.12 -16.20 10.98
C ASN A 209 2.55 -17.67 11.00
N GLN A 210 1.96 -18.53 10.19
CA GLN A 210 2.33 -19.95 10.06
C GLN A 210 3.59 -20.20 9.23
N SER A 211 4.13 -19.17 8.56
CA SER A 211 5.34 -19.26 7.74
C SER A 211 6.55 -18.71 8.50
N LYS A 212 7.74 -19.33 8.34
CA LYS A 212 8.99 -18.83 8.90
C LYS A 212 9.47 -17.60 8.12
N ILE A 213 9.49 -17.71 6.80
CA ILE A 213 9.88 -16.68 5.85
C ILE A 213 8.70 -16.38 4.94
N TRP A 214 8.47 -15.11 4.63
CA TRP A 214 7.50 -14.72 3.61
C TRP A 214 8.21 -13.99 2.48
N VAL A 215 8.10 -14.55 1.27
CA VAL A 215 8.71 -13.93 0.09
C VAL A 215 7.74 -12.92 -0.51
N SER A 216 8.21 -11.70 -0.72
CA SER A 216 7.49 -10.62 -1.38
C SER A 216 8.29 -10.04 -2.54
N THR A 217 7.60 -9.60 -3.57
CA THR A 217 8.22 -8.88 -4.68
C THR A 217 7.58 -7.52 -4.84
N THR A 218 8.35 -6.55 -5.30
CA THR A 218 7.78 -5.29 -5.79
C THR A 218 6.78 -5.57 -6.93
N GLY A 219 5.88 -4.63 -7.14
CA GLY A 219 5.06 -4.63 -8.35
C GLY A 219 5.88 -4.35 -9.61
N PRO A 220 5.26 -4.44 -10.80
CA PRO A 220 5.97 -4.33 -12.09
C PRO A 220 6.78 -3.06 -12.29
N ILE A 221 6.39 -1.97 -11.66
CA ILE A 221 7.05 -0.65 -11.71
C ILE A 221 7.80 -0.32 -10.43
N LEU A 222 8.26 -1.33 -9.71
CA LEU A 222 9.01 -1.21 -8.46
C LEU A 222 8.19 -0.66 -7.27
N ASP A 223 6.87 -0.68 -7.35
CA ASP A 223 6.01 -0.25 -6.25
C ASP A 223 5.98 -1.27 -5.11
N VAL A 224 6.03 -0.77 -3.89
CA VAL A 224 5.90 -1.54 -2.65
C VAL A 224 4.43 -1.56 -2.24
N GLY A 225 3.88 -2.76 -2.11
CA GLY A 225 2.50 -2.95 -1.65
C GLY A 225 2.39 -3.18 -0.14
N PRO A 226 1.16 -3.26 0.40
CA PRO A 226 0.92 -3.43 1.83
C PRO A 226 1.53 -4.70 2.41
N ARG A 227 1.75 -5.72 1.59
CA ARG A 227 2.29 -7.04 2.00
C ARG A 227 3.61 -6.94 2.76
N TYR A 228 4.45 -5.97 2.43
CA TYR A 228 5.71 -5.77 3.15
C TYR A 228 5.45 -5.48 4.62
N PHE A 229 4.54 -4.57 4.91
CA PHE A 229 4.16 -4.21 6.28
C PHE A 229 3.29 -5.29 6.97
N GLU A 230 2.44 -5.98 6.22
CA GLU A 230 1.65 -7.12 6.70
C GLU A 230 2.53 -8.22 7.27
N VAL A 231 3.63 -8.54 6.57
CA VAL A 231 4.61 -9.53 6.99
C VAL A 231 5.38 -9.08 8.22
N MET A 232 5.88 -7.84 8.23
CA MET A 232 6.62 -7.28 9.36
C MET A 232 5.75 -7.21 10.63
N LEU A 233 4.50 -6.74 10.52
CA LEU A 233 3.57 -6.67 11.65
C LEU A 233 3.17 -8.06 12.18
N SER A 234 3.23 -9.09 11.34
CA SER A 234 2.94 -10.48 11.73
C SER A 234 4.13 -11.21 12.34
N LYS A 235 5.28 -10.55 12.57
CA LYS A 235 6.53 -11.17 13.05
C LYS A 235 6.92 -12.40 12.23
N THR A 236 7.01 -12.22 10.93
CA THR A 236 7.52 -13.22 9.97
C THR A 236 8.66 -12.57 9.20
N LEU A 237 9.72 -13.33 8.87
CA LEU A 237 10.83 -12.76 8.11
C LEU A 237 10.36 -12.31 6.74
N LEU A 238 10.55 -11.05 6.43
CA LEU A 238 10.35 -10.51 5.09
C LEU A 238 11.59 -10.78 4.24
N LEU A 239 11.45 -11.59 3.21
CA LEU A 239 12.46 -11.77 2.16
C LEU A 239 11.91 -11.14 0.88
N CYS A 240 12.57 -10.11 0.37
CA CYS A 240 12.07 -9.34 -0.77
C CYS A 240 13.17 -9.14 -1.82
N ASN A 241 12.79 -8.81 -3.04
CA ASN A 241 13.77 -8.53 -4.08
C ASN A 241 14.50 -7.20 -3.81
N ASN A 242 15.70 -7.06 -4.36
CA ASN A 242 16.44 -5.80 -4.35
C ASN A 242 15.58 -4.66 -4.86
N MET A 243 15.56 -3.58 -4.09
CA MET A 243 14.71 -2.41 -4.32
C MET A 243 15.54 -1.21 -4.77
N PRO A 244 14.89 -0.24 -5.44
CA PRO A 244 15.54 1.04 -5.74
C PRO A 244 16.07 1.73 -4.49
N TYR A 245 17.13 2.51 -4.65
CA TYR A 245 17.79 3.30 -3.61
C TYR A 245 16.81 4.13 -2.78
N GLU A 246 15.75 4.63 -3.38
CA GLU A 246 14.71 5.42 -2.74
C GLU A 246 13.98 4.69 -1.61
N TYR A 247 14.08 3.37 -1.55
CA TYR A 247 13.50 2.52 -0.49
C TYR A 247 14.53 2.05 0.55
N GLU A 248 15.83 2.23 0.31
CA GLU A 248 16.90 1.74 1.20
C GLU A 248 16.83 2.30 2.63
N GLY A 249 16.34 3.53 2.79
CA GLY A 249 16.12 4.12 4.11
C GLY A 249 15.03 3.45 4.95
N ILE A 250 14.23 2.56 4.33
CA ILE A 250 13.10 1.88 4.97
C ILE A 250 13.33 0.37 5.02
N PHE A 251 13.67 -0.23 3.89
CA PHE A 251 13.94 -1.67 3.78
C PHE A 251 15.44 -1.90 3.69
N GLN A 252 16.05 -2.23 4.83
CA GLN A 252 17.49 -2.39 4.99
C GLN A 252 17.84 -3.86 5.10
N ASP A 253 18.62 -4.37 4.12
CA ASP A 253 19.07 -5.76 4.07
C ASP A 253 19.83 -6.15 5.33
N GLY A 254 19.54 -7.32 5.91
CA GLY A 254 20.13 -7.83 7.15
C GLY A 254 19.73 -7.05 8.42
N VAL A 255 18.92 -5.99 8.31
CA VAL A 255 18.49 -5.17 9.47
C VAL A 255 17.00 -5.37 9.77
N ASN A 256 16.13 -5.14 8.80
CA ASN A 256 14.67 -5.28 8.97
C ASN A 256 13.99 -6.03 7.83
N CYS A 257 14.73 -6.50 6.88
CA CYS A 257 14.33 -7.45 5.84
C CYS A 257 15.57 -8.18 5.34
N VAL A 258 15.37 -9.17 4.48
CA VAL A 258 16.42 -9.80 3.69
C VAL A 258 16.12 -9.53 2.23
N THR A 259 17.11 -9.10 1.46
CA THR A 259 16.93 -8.87 0.03
C THR A 259 17.58 -9.97 -0.80
N PHE A 260 17.01 -10.25 -1.98
CA PHE A 260 17.56 -11.16 -2.97
C PHE A 260 17.67 -10.48 -4.34
N GLU A 261 18.60 -10.96 -5.15
CA GLU A 261 18.86 -10.40 -6.49
C GLU A 261 17.67 -10.64 -7.45
N ASN A 262 17.37 -9.63 -8.28
CA ASN A 262 16.25 -9.69 -9.21
C ASN A 262 16.37 -10.82 -10.27
N ASP A 263 17.56 -11.37 -10.48
CA ASP A 263 17.80 -12.54 -11.33
C ASP A 263 17.59 -13.88 -10.58
N LEU A 264 17.34 -13.84 -9.27
CA LEU A 264 17.14 -14.96 -8.34
C LEU A 264 18.40 -15.81 -8.14
N SER A 265 19.60 -15.28 -8.38
CA SER A 265 20.87 -16.01 -8.28
C SER A 265 21.16 -16.47 -6.84
N ASP A 266 20.81 -15.65 -5.84
CA ASP A 266 21.08 -15.88 -4.42
C ASP A 266 19.85 -16.29 -3.60
N LEU A 267 18.66 -16.40 -4.22
CA LEU A 267 17.39 -16.64 -3.50
C LEU A 267 17.44 -17.95 -2.67
N ASP A 268 17.92 -19.05 -3.25
CA ASP A 268 17.97 -20.33 -2.54
C ASP A 268 18.99 -20.32 -1.40
N GLU A 269 20.16 -19.73 -1.62
CA GLU A 269 21.19 -19.57 -0.60
C GLU A 269 20.67 -18.80 0.62
N LYS A 270 20.01 -17.66 0.40
CA LYS A 270 19.43 -16.84 1.46
C LYS A 270 18.30 -17.55 2.20
N LEU A 271 17.43 -18.25 1.48
CA LEU A 271 16.38 -19.06 2.10
C LEU A 271 16.97 -20.13 3.02
N ASP A 272 17.95 -20.92 2.53
CA ASP A 272 18.59 -21.97 3.31
C ASP A 272 19.38 -21.41 4.50
N TYR A 273 20.06 -20.28 4.31
CA TYR A 273 20.80 -19.62 5.37
C TYR A 273 19.88 -19.24 6.53
N TYR A 274 18.82 -18.47 6.30
CA TYR A 274 17.94 -18.00 7.36
C TYR A 274 17.06 -19.08 7.98
N LEU A 275 16.71 -20.14 7.23
CA LEU A 275 16.01 -21.32 7.79
C LEU A 275 16.89 -22.09 8.79
N ASN A 276 18.23 -22.01 8.66
CA ASN A 276 19.20 -22.67 9.54
C ASN A 276 19.81 -21.72 10.60
N ASN A 277 19.57 -20.41 10.53
CA ASN A 277 20.12 -19.39 11.44
C ASN A 277 18.98 -18.61 12.12
N GLU A 278 18.24 -19.32 12.99
CA GLU A 278 17.01 -18.80 13.61
C GLU A 278 17.26 -17.56 14.49
N GLU A 279 18.39 -17.51 15.19
CA GLU A 279 18.73 -16.36 16.07
C GLU A 279 18.85 -15.06 15.26
N GLU A 280 19.59 -15.09 14.16
CA GLU A 280 19.77 -13.94 13.28
C GLU A 280 18.45 -13.57 12.59
N MET A 281 17.71 -14.58 12.12
CA MET A 281 16.38 -14.38 11.55
C MET A 281 15.45 -13.65 12.54
N ASN A 282 15.42 -14.08 13.81
CA ASN A 282 14.56 -13.47 14.83
C ASN A 282 14.96 -12.03 15.16
N LYS A 283 16.24 -11.69 15.11
CA LYS A 283 16.71 -10.31 15.28
C LYS A 283 16.19 -9.39 14.17
N ILE A 284 16.26 -9.83 12.92
CA ILE A 284 15.71 -9.07 11.77
C ILE A 284 14.19 -8.92 11.89
N ILE A 285 13.49 -10.01 12.26
CA ILE A 285 12.04 -9.99 12.47
C ILE A 285 11.64 -8.96 13.53
N GLU A 286 12.35 -8.93 14.67
CA GLU A 286 12.01 -7.98 15.75
C GLU A 286 12.25 -6.55 15.32
N ASN A 287 13.37 -6.25 14.65
CA ASN A 287 13.66 -4.93 14.12
C ASN A 287 12.58 -4.48 13.11
N ALA A 288 12.17 -5.38 12.20
CA ALA A 288 11.13 -5.14 11.23
C ALA A 288 9.77 -4.82 11.90
N TYR A 289 9.40 -5.62 12.90
CA TYR A 289 8.17 -5.43 13.66
C TYR A 289 8.17 -4.08 14.39
N GLN A 290 9.24 -3.75 15.11
CA GLN A 290 9.34 -2.48 15.83
C GLN A 290 9.29 -1.28 14.89
N MET A 291 9.95 -1.37 13.75
CA MET A 291 9.86 -0.32 12.73
C MET A 291 8.42 -0.17 12.21
N ALA A 292 7.79 -1.28 11.81
CA ALA A 292 6.46 -1.25 11.21
C ALA A 292 5.38 -0.75 12.18
N ILE A 293 5.37 -1.26 13.43
CA ILE A 293 4.34 -0.88 14.42
C ILE A 293 4.47 0.57 14.88
N ASN A 294 5.69 1.11 14.94
CA ASN A 294 5.93 2.46 15.42
C ASN A 294 5.82 3.55 14.33
N LYS A 295 6.02 3.18 13.03
CA LYS A 295 6.16 4.19 11.96
C LYS A 295 5.27 3.95 10.75
N TYR A 296 4.79 2.70 10.53
CA TYR A 296 4.14 2.31 9.29
C TYR A 296 2.83 1.57 9.53
N THR A 297 1.97 2.16 10.36
CA THR A 297 0.57 1.75 10.53
C THR A 297 -0.36 2.76 9.87
N TRP A 298 -1.63 2.41 9.67
CA TRP A 298 -2.62 3.37 9.18
C TRP A 298 -2.80 4.55 10.14
N LYS A 299 -2.59 4.34 11.45
CA LYS A 299 -2.56 5.46 12.41
C LYS A 299 -1.45 6.44 12.09
N ASN A 300 -0.22 5.96 11.90
CA ASN A 300 0.91 6.84 11.57
C ASN A 300 0.68 7.58 10.24
N MET A 301 0.05 6.91 9.26
CA MET A 301 -0.29 7.55 7.99
C MET A 301 -1.38 8.61 8.15
N ALA A 302 -2.40 8.34 8.97
CA ALA A 302 -3.44 9.31 9.28
C ALA A 302 -2.88 10.53 10.01
N ASP A 303 -2.07 10.33 11.06
CA ASP A 303 -1.41 11.40 11.81
C ASP A 303 -0.58 12.29 10.87
N LYS A 304 0.26 11.69 10.03
CA LYS A 304 1.08 12.40 9.04
C LYS A 304 0.24 13.21 8.03
N LEU A 305 -0.89 12.66 7.60
CA LEU A 305 -1.80 13.36 6.70
C LEU A 305 -2.45 14.57 7.38
N LEU A 306 -2.93 14.40 8.62
CA LEU A 306 -3.57 15.48 9.37
C LEU A 306 -2.57 16.60 9.68
N GLU A 307 -1.35 16.27 10.10
CA GLU A 307 -0.27 17.25 10.28
C GLU A 307 -0.03 18.05 8.99
N LYS A 308 0.06 17.37 7.84
CA LYS A 308 0.26 18.06 6.57
C LYS A 308 -0.93 18.94 6.15
N ILE A 309 -2.15 18.51 6.43
CA ILE A 309 -3.36 19.31 6.21
C ILE A 309 -3.32 20.59 7.06
N GLU A 310 -2.91 20.49 8.32
CA GLU A 310 -2.78 21.65 9.21
C GLU A 310 -1.71 22.64 8.74
N GLU A 311 -0.55 22.13 8.28
CA GLU A 311 0.52 22.96 7.70
C GLU A 311 0.03 23.76 6.49
N VAL A 312 -0.70 23.10 5.58
CA VAL A 312 -1.24 23.75 4.36
C VAL A 312 -2.37 24.75 4.71
N ALA A 313 -3.21 24.42 5.70
CA ALA A 313 -4.29 25.31 6.15
C ALA A 313 -3.78 26.58 6.83
N CYS A 314 -2.64 26.50 7.52
CA CYS A 314 -2.03 27.59 8.27
C CYS A 314 -0.55 27.75 7.88
N PRO A 315 -0.24 28.20 6.65
CA PRO A 315 1.15 28.35 6.24
C PRO A 315 1.87 29.30 7.19
N SER A 316 2.97 28.82 7.76
CA SER A 316 3.83 29.62 8.64
C SER A 316 4.26 30.88 7.88
N LYS A 317 4.02 32.06 8.48
CA LYS A 317 4.42 33.34 7.90
C LYS A 317 5.92 33.50 7.82
#